data_09668bd7cffea1e010b310ccc342d048
#
_entry.id   09668bd7cffea1e010b310ccc342d048
#
_cell.length_a   1.000
_cell.length_b   1.000
_cell.length_c   1.000
_cell.angle_alpha   90.00
_cell.angle_beta   90.00
_cell.angle_gamma   90.00
#
_symmetry.space_group_name_H-M   'P 1'
#
loop_
_entity.id
_entity.type
_entity.pdbx_description
1 polymer ?
#
loop_
_entity_poly.entity_id
_entity_poly.type
_entity_poly.pdbx_seq_one_letter_code
_entity_poly.pdbx_strand_id
1 'polypeptide(L)'
;RQRQMCIRDRYVGDLTVIDIGIPEDVVDEKNLDLNLIDEAFVDESLPNHPEGGHKGDLGKLFIIAGSAGSTGAACMAANSATRAGIGLCFLGVPESLNDICEIKCTEALTRTLPEVGKKRCFALRGLGEFQQYFEWADAVALGPGIGTHHETKELVKRLMSGITLPTVIDADGLNCFEGDTQPLIEAEFPCVLTPHPGELSRLLDVPLREIVADRLKYARMAAEQLEKVVLLKGAPTFVAEPNGQVYLNPTGNIGMAKGGSGDVLTGLIGTLLAKGLSPLQAACCGAYLHGMAGDFCRDEIGSMGMIPTDMIDMLPEVLLYFRE
;
A
#
# COMPACT_ATOMS: atom_id res chain seq x y z
N ARG A 1 21.67 -1.52 -12.69
CA ARG A 1 21.67 -2.99 -12.93
C ARG A 1 20.26 -3.41 -13.33
N GLN A 2 19.97 -3.50 -14.63
CA GLN A 2 18.64 -3.86 -15.13
C GLN A 2 18.46 -5.38 -15.09
N ARG A 3 17.66 -5.91 -14.13
CA ARG A 3 16.94 -7.16 -14.36
C ARG A 3 15.78 -6.85 -15.32
N GLN A 4 15.87 -7.26 -16.55
CA GLN A 4 14.70 -7.29 -17.43
C GLN A 4 13.79 -8.44 -16.99
N MET A 5 12.88 -8.18 -16.06
CA MET A 5 11.77 -9.09 -15.76
C MET A 5 10.75 -8.98 -16.90
N CYS A 6 10.96 -9.80 -17.93
CA CYS A 6 9.99 -9.99 -19.01
C CYS A 6 9.15 -11.23 -18.75
N ILE A 7 7.98 -11.32 -19.42
CA ILE A 7 7.20 -12.56 -19.63
C ILE A 7 8.09 -13.77 -19.99
N ARG A 8 9.32 -13.54 -20.44
CA ARG A 8 10.34 -14.52 -20.77
C ARG A 8 11.04 -15.18 -19.57
N ASP A 9 10.90 -14.66 -18.33
CA ASP A 9 11.58 -15.23 -17.15
C ASP A 9 11.19 -16.70 -16.89
N ARG A 10 9.99 -17.10 -17.32
CA ARG A 10 9.56 -18.50 -17.29
C ARG A 10 10.45 -19.43 -18.14
N TYR A 11 11.27 -18.88 -19.01
CA TYR A 11 12.08 -19.61 -19.98
C TYR A 11 13.59 -19.33 -19.84
N VAL A 12 14.01 -18.46 -18.95
CA VAL A 12 15.41 -17.99 -18.84
C VAL A 12 16.20 -18.78 -17.80
N GLY A 13 15.55 -19.44 -16.84
CA GLY A 13 16.26 -20.09 -15.71
C GLY A 13 16.94 -19.06 -14.79
N ASP A 14 18.06 -19.43 -14.19
CA ASP A 14 18.80 -18.55 -13.28
C ASP A 14 19.52 -17.45 -14.07
N LEU A 15 19.13 -16.20 -13.81
CA LEU A 15 19.72 -15.03 -14.44
C LEU A 15 20.82 -14.43 -13.56
N THR A 16 22.05 -14.44 -14.05
CA THR A 16 23.18 -13.77 -13.38
C THR A 16 23.54 -12.48 -14.11
N VAL A 17 23.57 -11.37 -13.39
CA VAL A 17 24.06 -10.08 -13.91
C VAL A 17 25.53 -9.95 -13.53
N ILE A 18 26.41 -9.87 -14.53
CA ILE A 18 27.86 -9.74 -14.35
C ILE A 18 28.23 -8.28 -14.61
N ASP A 19 28.99 -7.67 -13.70
CA ASP A 19 29.60 -6.37 -13.92
C ASP A 19 30.69 -6.50 -14.98
N ILE A 20 30.57 -5.71 -16.05
CA ILE A 20 31.57 -5.66 -17.15
C ILE A 20 32.44 -4.40 -17.10
N GLY A 21 32.44 -3.69 -15.98
CA GLY A 21 33.28 -2.51 -15.72
C GLY A 21 32.81 -1.25 -16.44
N ILE A 22 31.51 -1.09 -16.69
CA ILE A 22 30.96 0.21 -17.14
C ILE A 22 31.06 1.21 -15.99
N PRO A 23 31.79 2.34 -16.17
CA PRO A 23 31.92 3.35 -15.12
C PRO A 23 30.55 3.91 -14.70
N GLU A 24 30.34 4.16 -13.41
CA GLU A 24 29.07 4.66 -12.88
C GLU A 24 28.71 6.03 -13.46
N ASP A 25 29.68 6.91 -13.67
CA ASP A 25 29.50 8.22 -14.30
C ASP A 25 28.88 8.12 -15.71
N VAL A 26 29.24 7.11 -16.50
CA VAL A 26 28.65 6.87 -17.81
C VAL A 26 27.19 6.41 -17.71
N VAL A 27 26.83 5.69 -16.65
CA VAL A 27 25.44 5.29 -16.39
C VAL A 27 24.62 6.49 -15.94
N ASP A 28 25.18 7.32 -15.05
CA ASP A 28 24.53 8.51 -14.52
C ASP A 28 24.26 9.56 -15.62
N GLU A 29 25.20 9.73 -16.57
CA GLU A 29 24.99 10.63 -17.74
C GLU A 29 23.77 10.24 -18.60
N LYS A 30 23.30 9.00 -18.51
CA LYS A 30 22.10 8.54 -19.26
C LYS A 30 20.78 8.98 -18.65
N ASN A 31 20.79 9.51 -17.43
CA ASN A 31 19.57 9.92 -16.71
C ASN A 31 18.46 8.86 -16.81
N LEU A 32 18.79 7.62 -16.45
CA LEU A 32 17.82 6.52 -16.52
C LEU A 32 16.67 6.79 -15.55
N ASP A 33 15.47 6.63 -16.04
CA ASP A 33 14.22 6.89 -15.32
C ASP A 33 13.56 5.62 -14.76
N LEU A 34 14.26 4.47 -14.91
CA LEU A 34 13.83 3.18 -14.36
C LEU A 34 14.89 2.61 -13.42
N ASN A 35 14.52 2.49 -12.17
CA ASN A 35 15.37 2.06 -11.07
C ASN A 35 14.94 0.67 -10.56
N LEU A 36 15.87 -0.06 -9.95
CA LEU A 36 15.56 -1.29 -9.22
C LEU A 36 15.47 -0.99 -7.74
N ILE A 37 14.40 -1.46 -7.08
CA ILE A 37 14.36 -1.50 -5.62
C ILE A 37 15.25 -2.68 -5.20
N ASP A 38 16.35 -2.39 -4.55
CA ASP A 38 17.28 -3.39 -4.02
C ASP A 38 17.35 -3.33 -2.48
N GLU A 39 18.11 -4.25 -1.90
CA GLU A 39 18.27 -4.33 -0.45
C GLU A 39 18.92 -3.07 0.13
N ALA A 40 19.87 -2.47 -0.58
CA ALA A 40 20.55 -1.25 -0.12
C ALA A 40 19.56 -0.09 -0.03
N PHE A 41 18.70 0.09 -1.03
CA PHE A 41 17.65 1.11 -1.00
C PHE A 41 16.72 0.93 0.21
N VAL A 42 16.31 -0.32 0.49
CA VAL A 42 15.42 -0.63 1.61
C VAL A 42 16.11 -0.39 2.95
N ASP A 43 17.34 -0.86 3.10
CA ASP A 43 18.12 -0.72 4.33
C ASP A 43 18.39 0.76 4.68
N GLU A 44 18.76 1.58 3.69
CA GLU A 44 18.97 3.02 3.87
C GLU A 44 17.69 3.78 4.19
N SER A 45 16.55 3.32 3.65
CA SER A 45 15.25 3.99 3.81
C SER A 45 14.54 3.65 5.11
N LEU A 46 14.67 2.42 5.61
CA LEU A 46 13.96 2.00 6.82
C LEU A 46 14.42 2.78 8.05
N PRO A 47 13.49 3.26 8.90
CA PRO A 47 13.84 3.99 10.09
C PRO A 47 14.47 3.07 11.14
N ASN A 48 15.47 3.59 11.84
CA ASN A 48 16.01 2.90 13.01
C ASN A 48 14.98 2.87 14.14
N HIS A 49 14.98 1.77 14.90
CA HIS A 49 14.17 1.68 16.11
C HIS A 49 14.79 2.56 17.20
N PRO A 50 14.07 3.56 17.77
CA PRO A 50 14.63 4.41 18.81
C PRO A 50 14.87 3.60 20.09
N GLU A 51 16.11 3.55 20.59
CA GLU A 51 16.39 2.97 21.90
C GLU A 51 15.69 3.78 23.00
N GLY A 52 14.86 3.13 23.82
CA GLY A 52 14.15 3.76 24.94
C GLY A 52 12.95 4.62 24.56
N GLY A 53 12.47 4.53 23.32
CA GLY A 53 11.28 5.26 22.84
C GLY A 53 9.96 4.80 23.47
N HIS A 54 8.95 5.67 23.44
CA HIS A 54 7.58 5.34 23.81
C HIS A 54 6.79 4.83 22.60
N LYS A 55 5.68 4.13 22.84
CA LYS A 55 4.79 3.66 21.76
C LYS A 55 4.35 4.75 20.77
N GLY A 56 4.28 6.02 21.20
CA GLY A 56 3.97 7.16 20.34
C GLY A 56 5.09 7.51 19.35
N ASP A 57 6.35 7.20 19.70
CA ASP A 57 7.53 7.49 18.86
C ASP A 57 7.68 6.49 17.71
N LEU A 58 6.94 5.38 17.77
CA LEU A 58 6.90 4.35 16.74
C LEU A 58 5.81 4.58 15.68
N GLY A 59 5.15 5.75 15.72
CA GLY A 59 4.11 6.17 14.79
C GLY A 59 2.70 5.76 15.21
N LYS A 60 1.73 6.56 14.74
CA LYS A 60 0.30 6.39 14.97
C LYS A 60 -0.41 6.31 13.63
N LEU A 61 -1.03 5.18 13.33
CA LEU A 61 -1.75 4.96 12.08
C LEU A 61 -3.26 4.94 12.32
N PHE A 62 -4.00 5.71 11.53
CA PHE A 62 -5.45 5.60 11.45
C PHE A 62 -5.84 4.89 10.16
N ILE A 63 -6.47 3.73 10.29
CA ILE A 63 -6.97 2.92 9.18
C ILE A 63 -8.47 3.11 9.05
N ILE A 64 -8.96 3.46 7.86
CA ILE A 64 -10.37 3.58 7.50
C ILE A 64 -10.70 2.43 6.57
N ALA A 65 -11.35 1.38 7.08
CA ALA A 65 -11.54 0.15 6.34
C ALA A 65 -12.80 -0.62 6.76
N GLY A 66 -13.24 -1.54 5.92
CA GLY A 66 -14.30 -2.47 6.21
C GLY A 66 -15.71 -2.00 5.88
N SER A 67 -16.51 -2.96 5.49
CA SER A 67 -17.97 -2.89 5.31
C SER A 67 -18.55 -4.29 5.45
N ALA A 68 -19.86 -4.44 5.36
CA ALA A 68 -20.49 -5.75 5.39
C ALA A 68 -19.91 -6.70 4.32
N GLY A 69 -19.39 -7.84 4.75
CA GLY A 69 -18.70 -8.82 3.89
C GLY A 69 -17.21 -8.59 3.72
N SER A 70 -16.67 -7.44 4.15
CA SER A 70 -15.25 -7.05 3.96
C SER A 70 -14.52 -6.73 5.28
N THR A 71 -15.00 -7.25 6.43
CA THR A 71 -14.32 -7.08 7.72
C THR A 71 -12.93 -7.73 7.74
N GLY A 72 -12.72 -8.76 6.91
CA GLY A 72 -11.41 -9.40 6.75
C GLY A 72 -10.34 -8.45 6.21
N ALA A 73 -10.69 -7.60 5.23
CA ALA A 73 -9.79 -6.61 4.66
C ALA A 73 -9.33 -5.59 5.73
N ALA A 74 -10.27 -5.07 6.52
CA ALA A 74 -9.98 -4.17 7.63
C ALA A 74 -9.03 -4.81 8.66
N CYS A 75 -9.30 -6.06 9.04
CA CYS A 75 -8.48 -6.77 10.01
C CYS A 75 -7.08 -7.10 9.46
N MET A 76 -6.96 -7.49 8.19
CA MET A 76 -5.66 -7.77 7.58
C MET A 76 -4.80 -6.51 7.50
N ALA A 77 -5.36 -5.37 7.14
CA ALA A 77 -4.63 -4.10 7.14
C ALA A 77 -4.16 -3.72 8.56
N ALA A 78 -5.02 -3.84 9.57
CA ALA A 78 -4.68 -3.52 10.94
C ALA A 78 -3.62 -4.48 11.54
N ASN A 79 -3.78 -5.79 11.32
CA ASN A 79 -2.83 -6.79 11.80
C ASN A 79 -1.47 -6.67 11.08
N SER A 80 -1.48 -6.34 9.79
CA SER A 80 -0.26 -6.05 9.05
C SER A 80 0.49 -4.84 9.64
N ALA A 81 -0.24 -3.76 9.95
CA ALA A 81 0.35 -2.59 10.57
C ALA A 81 0.98 -2.92 11.94
N THR A 82 0.31 -3.71 12.77
CA THR A 82 0.86 -4.11 14.08
C THR A 82 2.10 -4.99 13.95
N ARG A 83 2.11 -5.94 13.01
CA ARG A 83 3.28 -6.79 12.72
C ARG A 83 4.42 -6.03 12.05
N ALA A 84 4.11 -4.95 11.32
CA ALA A 84 5.12 -4.02 10.77
C ALA A 84 5.71 -3.05 11.82
N GLY A 85 5.30 -3.18 13.08
CA GLY A 85 5.89 -2.45 14.20
C GLY A 85 5.39 -1.02 14.34
N ILE A 86 4.11 -0.74 14.01
CA ILE A 86 3.46 0.52 14.37
C ILE A 86 3.30 0.63 15.89
N GLY A 87 3.50 1.81 16.44
CA GLY A 87 3.36 2.02 17.89
C GLY A 87 1.91 2.02 18.35
N LEU A 88 1.02 2.65 17.60
CA LEU A 88 -0.42 2.69 17.87
C LEU A 88 -1.21 2.63 16.56
N CYS A 89 -2.21 1.75 16.50
CA CYS A 89 -3.11 1.60 15.35
C CYS A 89 -4.56 1.83 15.80
N PHE A 90 -5.25 2.82 15.19
CA PHE A 90 -6.69 2.94 15.25
C PHE A 90 -7.30 2.37 13.97
N LEU A 91 -8.25 1.47 14.14
CA LEU A 91 -9.04 0.90 13.06
C LEU A 91 -10.45 1.48 13.09
N GLY A 92 -10.75 2.44 12.22
CA GLY A 92 -12.08 3.01 12.00
C GLY A 92 -12.93 2.06 11.17
N VAL A 93 -14.08 1.66 11.71
CA VAL A 93 -15.01 0.72 11.10
C VAL A 93 -16.46 1.20 11.22
N PRO A 94 -17.38 0.78 10.34
CA PRO A 94 -18.81 0.99 10.53
C PRO A 94 -19.27 0.43 11.89
N GLU A 95 -20.11 1.19 12.62
CA GLU A 95 -20.49 0.93 14.01
C GLU A 95 -20.91 -0.53 14.28
N SER A 96 -21.75 -1.09 13.42
CA SER A 96 -22.26 -2.46 13.59
C SER A 96 -21.25 -3.57 13.33
N LEU A 97 -20.02 -3.24 12.86
CA LEU A 97 -18.94 -4.18 12.58
C LEU A 97 -17.86 -4.19 13.66
N ASN A 98 -17.95 -3.28 14.65
CA ASN A 98 -16.94 -3.10 15.67
C ASN A 98 -16.60 -4.40 16.42
N ASP A 99 -17.60 -5.07 16.97
CA ASP A 99 -17.39 -6.31 17.75
C ASP A 99 -16.66 -7.39 16.95
N ILE A 100 -16.97 -7.49 15.64
CA ILE A 100 -16.30 -8.45 14.76
C ILE A 100 -14.82 -8.10 14.60
N CYS A 101 -14.52 -6.81 14.47
CA CYS A 101 -13.13 -6.35 14.30
C CYS A 101 -12.36 -6.44 15.61
N GLU A 102 -12.96 -6.12 16.77
CA GLU A 102 -12.34 -6.30 18.09
C GLU A 102 -11.93 -7.74 18.38
N ILE A 103 -12.77 -8.69 18.00
CA ILE A 103 -12.46 -10.13 18.17
C ILE A 103 -11.26 -10.54 17.29
N LYS A 104 -11.09 -9.94 16.11
CA LYS A 104 -10.06 -10.32 15.13
C LYS A 104 -8.75 -9.54 15.24
N CYS A 105 -8.78 -8.37 15.87
CA CYS A 105 -7.64 -7.46 16.00
C CYS A 105 -7.37 -7.19 17.48
N THR A 106 -6.49 -7.97 18.09
CA THR A 106 -6.18 -7.85 19.51
C THR A 106 -5.38 -6.58 19.84
N GLU A 107 -4.44 -6.22 18.97
CA GLU A 107 -3.48 -5.12 19.20
C GLU A 107 -3.97 -3.78 18.64
N ALA A 108 -4.80 -3.78 17.60
CA ALA A 108 -5.37 -2.57 17.05
C ALA A 108 -6.59 -2.10 17.84
N LEU A 109 -6.67 -0.80 18.09
CA LEU A 109 -7.78 -0.19 18.81
C LEU A 109 -8.88 0.19 17.82
N THR A 110 -10.05 -0.44 17.90
CA THR A 110 -11.16 -0.12 17.00
C THR A 110 -11.82 1.22 17.35
N ARG A 111 -12.40 1.87 16.33
CA ARG A 111 -13.15 3.13 16.43
C ARG A 111 -14.41 3.02 15.59
N THR A 112 -15.55 3.17 16.24
CA THR A 112 -16.85 3.15 15.57
C THR A 112 -17.11 4.44 14.82
N LEU A 113 -17.58 4.34 13.60
CA LEU A 113 -17.94 5.47 12.74
C LEU A 113 -19.36 5.28 12.19
N PRO A 114 -20.10 6.37 11.94
CA PRO A 114 -21.47 6.31 11.44
C PRO A 114 -21.61 5.52 10.15
N GLU A 115 -22.62 4.67 10.10
CA GLU A 115 -22.88 3.76 8.99
C GLU A 115 -24.18 4.03 8.25
N VAL A 116 -24.26 3.57 7.01
CA VAL A 116 -25.50 3.48 6.21
C VAL A 116 -26.23 2.21 6.62
N GLY A 117 -27.08 2.29 7.61
CA GLY A 117 -28.01 1.27 8.10
C GLY A 117 -27.78 -0.16 7.61
N LYS A 118 -28.72 -0.73 6.84
CA LYS A 118 -28.62 -2.11 6.33
C LYS A 118 -27.41 -2.38 5.44
N LYS A 119 -26.76 -1.35 4.89
CA LYS A 119 -25.57 -1.50 4.03
C LYS A 119 -24.30 -1.73 4.84
N ARG A 120 -24.28 -1.26 6.10
CA ARG A 120 -23.16 -1.42 7.04
C ARG A 120 -21.83 -1.01 6.39
N CYS A 121 -21.83 0.16 5.75
CA CYS A 121 -20.68 0.87 5.18
C CYS A 121 -20.69 2.32 5.70
N PHE A 122 -19.62 3.07 5.52
CA PHE A 122 -19.50 4.42 6.06
C PHE A 122 -20.55 5.38 5.49
N ALA A 123 -21.21 6.14 6.37
CA ALA A 123 -22.20 7.13 6.02
C ALA A 123 -21.61 8.54 5.94
N LEU A 124 -22.09 9.34 5.00
CA LEU A 124 -21.66 10.73 4.80
C LEU A 124 -21.83 11.60 6.05
N ARG A 125 -22.87 11.36 6.85
CA ARG A 125 -23.11 12.10 8.09
C ARG A 125 -21.99 11.99 9.12
N GLY A 126 -21.10 10.98 9.00
CA GLY A 126 -19.93 10.78 9.86
C GLY A 126 -18.75 11.68 9.54
N LEU A 127 -18.79 12.50 8.47
CA LEU A 127 -17.65 13.28 8.00
C LEU A 127 -16.93 14.06 9.11
N GLY A 128 -17.67 14.70 10.00
CA GLY A 128 -17.09 15.50 11.11
C GLY A 128 -16.41 14.68 12.20
N GLU A 129 -16.67 13.38 12.28
CA GLU A 129 -16.07 12.51 13.30
C GLU A 129 -14.66 12.06 12.95
N PHE A 130 -14.24 12.19 11.69
CA PHE A 130 -12.91 11.81 11.26
C PHE A 130 -11.82 12.79 11.72
N GLN A 131 -12.15 14.07 11.88
CA GLN A 131 -11.19 15.13 12.20
C GLN A 131 -10.37 14.82 13.46
N GLN A 132 -11.00 14.36 14.53
CA GLN A 132 -10.32 14.02 15.78
C GLN A 132 -9.27 12.91 15.61
N TYR A 133 -9.47 12.01 14.64
CA TYR A 133 -8.53 10.93 14.35
C TYR A 133 -7.39 11.40 13.46
N PHE A 134 -7.65 12.35 12.57
CA PHE A 134 -6.58 13.01 11.78
C PHE A 134 -5.67 13.85 12.70
N GLU A 135 -6.21 14.53 13.70
CA GLU A 135 -5.41 15.26 14.68
C GLU A 135 -4.56 14.35 15.57
N TRP A 136 -4.97 13.12 15.76
CA TRP A 136 -4.27 12.13 16.58
C TRP A 136 -3.20 11.35 15.80
N ALA A 137 -3.42 11.04 14.53
CA ALA A 137 -2.59 10.17 13.73
C ALA A 137 -1.35 10.87 13.15
N ASP A 138 -0.37 10.10 12.74
CA ASP A 138 0.80 10.54 11.96
C ASP A 138 0.65 10.15 10.47
N ALA A 139 -0.19 9.15 10.16
CA ALA A 139 -0.56 8.77 8.80
C ALA A 139 -1.95 8.12 8.75
N VAL A 140 -2.50 8.05 7.53
CA VAL A 140 -3.82 7.46 7.25
C VAL A 140 -3.67 6.32 6.22
N ALA A 141 -4.41 5.23 6.44
CA ALA A 141 -4.63 4.20 5.43
C ALA A 141 -6.12 4.11 5.11
N LEU A 142 -6.50 4.32 3.86
CA LEU A 142 -7.89 4.43 3.45
C LEU A 142 -8.22 3.45 2.34
N GLY A 143 -9.28 2.66 2.54
CA GLY A 143 -9.92 1.99 1.41
C GLY A 143 -10.16 0.50 1.49
N PRO A 144 -9.36 -0.33 2.18
CA PRO A 144 -9.60 -1.77 2.23
C PRO A 144 -11.04 -2.11 2.60
N GLY A 145 -11.81 -2.59 1.62
CA GLY A 145 -13.16 -3.09 1.82
C GLY A 145 -14.22 -2.09 2.35
N ILE A 146 -14.08 -0.78 2.12
CA ILE A 146 -15.08 0.21 2.56
C ILE A 146 -16.37 0.19 1.73
N GLY A 147 -16.35 -0.47 0.56
CA GLY A 147 -17.45 -0.50 -0.39
C GLY A 147 -17.59 0.77 -1.21
N THR A 148 -18.45 0.69 -2.24
CA THR A 148 -18.65 1.78 -3.22
C THR A 148 -20.07 2.35 -3.16
N HIS A 149 -20.73 2.30 -1.99
CA HIS A 149 -22.02 2.95 -1.81
C HIS A 149 -21.90 4.47 -2.05
N HIS A 150 -22.93 5.09 -2.61
CA HIS A 150 -22.86 6.50 -3.01
C HIS A 150 -22.51 7.45 -1.84
N GLU A 151 -23.03 7.21 -0.63
CA GLU A 151 -22.65 7.99 0.56
C GLU A 151 -21.18 7.78 0.93
N THR A 152 -20.66 6.55 0.83
CA THR A 152 -19.27 6.25 1.11
C THR A 152 -18.35 6.90 0.06
N LYS A 153 -18.73 6.86 -1.23
CA LYS A 153 -18.00 7.56 -2.30
C LYS A 153 -17.93 9.07 -2.02
N GLU A 154 -19.07 9.68 -1.68
CA GLU A 154 -19.12 11.12 -1.38
C GLU A 154 -18.31 11.46 -0.11
N LEU A 155 -18.40 10.62 0.93
CA LEU A 155 -17.59 10.77 2.13
C LEU A 155 -16.09 10.78 1.80
N VAL A 156 -15.60 9.76 1.06
CA VAL A 156 -14.19 9.63 0.69
C VAL A 156 -13.72 10.86 -0.09
N LYS A 157 -14.50 11.33 -1.07
CA LYS A 157 -14.16 12.55 -1.84
C LYS A 157 -14.04 13.78 -0.94
N ARG A 158 -14.95 13.95 0.03
CA ARG A 158 -14.89 15.08 0.97
C ARG A 158 -13.77 14.95 2.00
N LEU A 159 -13.36 13.73 2.36
CA LEU A 159 -12.19 13.54 3.23
C LEU A 159 -10.90 14.06 2.61
N MET A 160 -10.79 14.07 1.27
CA MET A 160 -9.59 14.57 0.58
C MET A 160 -9.23 16.02 0.95
N SER A 161 -10.23 16.86 1.20
CA SER A 161 -10.00 18.25 1.63
C SER A 161 -9.71 18.41 3.14
N GLY A 162 -9.97 17.39 3.94
CA GLY A 162 -9.77 17.42 5.40
C GLY A 162 -8.50 16.71 5.88
N ILE A 163 -7.93 15.83 5.06
CA ILE A 163 -6.69 15.12 5.36
C ILE A 163 -5.50 16.04 5.06
N THR A 164 -4.53 16.08 5.98
CA THR A 164 -3.25 16.80 5.81
C THR A 164 -2.05 15.87 6.05
N LEU A 165 -2.32 14.61 6.38
CA LEU A 165 -1.34 13.61 6.79
C LEU A 165 -0.90 12.74 5.59
N PRO A 166 0.32 12.18 5.63
CA PRO A 166 0.72 11.15 4.69
C PRO A 166 -0.32 10.03 4.64
N THR A 167 -0.77 9.67 3.42
CA THR A 167 -1.91 8.76 3.26
C THR A 167 -1.63 7.71 2.20
N VAL A 168 -1.99 6.45 2.47
CA VAL A 168 -2.10 5.41 1.45
C VAL A 168 -3.58 5.17 1.13
N ILE A 169 -3.92 5.15 -0.18
CA ILE A 169 -5.28 4.89 -0.67
C ILE A 169 -5.26 3.64 -1.54
N ASP A 170 -6.07 2.64 -1.18
CA ASP A 170 -6.14 1.34 -1.85
C ASP A 170 -7.58 0.89 -2.12
N ALA A 171 -7.73 -0.09 -2.96
CA ALA A 171 -8.96 -0.87 -3.15
C ALA A 171 -10.20 0.02 -3.40
N ASP A 172 -11.26 -0.13 -2.57
CA ASP A 172 -12.48 0.66 -2.70
C ASP A 172 -12.25 2.16 -2.45
N GLY A 173 -11.21 2.55 -1.73
CA GLY A 173 -10.77 3.93 -1.62
C GLY A 173 -10.47 4.54 -2.99
N LEU A 174 -9.77 3.80 -3.86
CA LEU A 174 -9.50 4.19 -5.24
C LEU A 174 -10.77 4.15 -6.10
N ASN A 175 -11.59 3.10 -5.95
CA ASN A 175 -12.85 2.96 -6.69
C ASN A 175 -13.86 4.10 -6.41
N CYS A 176 -13.71 4.81 -5.30
CA CYS A 176 -14.54 5.98 -5.00
C CYS A 176 -14.32 7.14 -5.98
N PHE A 177 -13.16 7.20 -6.64
CA PHE A 177 -12.81 8.24 -7.61
C PHE A 177 -13.08 7.87 -9.07
N GLU A 178 -13.66 6.70 -9.34
CA GLU A 178 -14.08 6.30 -10.69
C GLU A 178 -14.95 7.37 -11.32
N GLY A 179 -14.54 7.88 -12.48
CA GLY A 179 -15.25 8.93 -13.24
C GLY A 179 -15.09 10.35 -12.69
N ASP A 180 -14.37 10.55 -11.56
CA ASP A 180 -14.12 11.86 -10.99
C ASP A 180 -12.87 11.81 -10.08
N THR A 181 -11.71 12.01 -10.67
CA THR A 181 -10.41 12.02 -9.97
C THR A 181 -9.99 13.38 -9.45
N GLN A 182 -10.77 14.44 -9.74
CA GLN A 182 -10.42 15.81 -9.38
C GLN A 182 -10.16 16.00 -7.87
N PRO A 183 -10.98 15.48 -6.94
CA PRO A 183 -10.71 15.61 -5.51
C PRO A 183 -9.39 14.95 -5.07
N LEU A 184 -8.94 13.89 -5.78
CA LEU A 184 -7.69 13.22 -5.52
C LEU A 184 -6.49 14.04 -6.02
N ILE A 185 -6.62 14.68 -7.19
CA ILE A 185 -5.58 15.54 -7.77
C ILE A 185 -5.39 16.79 -6.91
N GLU A 186 -6.49 17.42 -6.50
CA GLU A 186 -6.48 18.65 -5.66
C GLU A 186 -6.03 18.41 -4.22
N ALA A 187 -5.95 17.16 -3.77
CA ALA A 187 -5.47 16.84 -2.44
C ALA A 187 -3.97 17.17 -2.29
N GLU A 188 -3.61 18.05 -1.36
CA GLU A 188 -2.23 18.53 -1.20
C GLU A 188 -1.36 17.67 -0.27
N PHE A 189 -1.93 16.66 0.39
CA PHE A 189 -1.18 15.80 1.30
C PHE A 189 -0.30 14.77 0.57
N PRO A 190 0.82 14.34 1.20
CA PRO A 190 1.66 13.27 0.67
C PRO A 190 0.87 11.96 0.52
N CYS A 191 0.83 11.38 -0.70
CA CYS A 191 -0.06 10.26 -0.97
C CYS A 191 0.59 9.14 -1.78
N VAL A 192 0.28 7.91 -1.40
CA VAL A 192 0.57 6.68 -2.15
C VAL A 192 -0.75 6.07 -2.63
N LEU A 193 -0.89 5.87 -3.92
CA LEU A 193 -2.00 5.13 -4.51
C LEU A 193 -1.52 3.73 -4.88
N THR A 194 -2.28 2.69 -4.53
CA THR A 194 -1.86 1.30 -4.75
C THR A 194 -2.79 0.51 -5.67
N PRO A 195 -3.09 1.00 -6.89
CA PRO A 195 -4.02 0.31 -7.78
C PRO A 195 -3.45 -1.03 -8.30
N HIS A 196 -4.32 -2.03 -8.46
CA HIS A 196 -4.09 -3.11 -9.41
C HIS A 196 -4.52 -2.65 -10.83
N PRO A 197 -4.15 -3.36 -11.93
CA PRO A 197 -4.49 -2.90 -13.29
C PRO A 197 -5.97 -2.59 -13.52
N GLY A 198 -6.89 -3.32 -12.87
CA GLY A 198 -8.32 -3.08 -13.00
C GLY A 198 -8.80 -1.80 -12.28
N GLU A 199 -8.23 -1.47 -11.12
CA GLU A 199 -8.48 -0.19 -10.43
C GLU A 199 -7.89 0.97 -11.22
N LEU A 200 -6.68 0.82 -11.75
CA LEU A 200 -6.07 1.84 -12.59
C LEU A 200 -6.87 2.09 -13.87
N SER A 201 -7.42 1.04 -14.48
CA SER A 201 -8.31 1.14 -15.64
C SER A 201 -9.52 2.03 -15.36
N ARG A 202 -10.13 1.91 -14.19
CA ARG A 202 -11.27 2.75 -13.76
C ARG A 202 -10.85 4.19 -13.44
N LEU A 203 -9.69 4.37 -12.78
CA LEU A 203 -9.19 5.71 -12.43
C LEU A 203 -8.85 6.54 -13.67
N LEU A 204 -8.21 5.93 -14.67
CA LEU A 204 -7.74 6.63 -15.86
C LEU A 204 -8.74 6.60 -17.02
N ASP A 205 -9.86 5.88 -16.88
CA ASP A 205 -10.80 5.58 -17.97
C ASP A 205 -10.10 4.99 -19.22
N VAL A 206 -9.18 4.04 -18.99
CA VAL A 206 -8.38 3.38 -20.04
C VAL A 206 -8.72 1.90 -20.04
N PRO A 207 -8.85 1.25 -21.23
CA PRO A 207 -9.13 -0.17 -21.31
C PRO A 207 -8.07 -1.02 -20.58
N LEU A 208 -8.51 -1.96 -19.74
CA LEU A 208 -7.63 -2.84 -18.95
C LEU A 208 -6.55 -3.53 -19.81
N ARG A 209 -6.91 -3.94 -21.03
CA ARG A 209 -5.98 -4.60 -21.97
C ARG A 209 -4.76 -3.74 -22.32
N GLU A 210 -4.91 -2.43 -22.36
CA GLU A 210 -3.84 -1.49 -22.69
C GLU A 210 -2.88 -1.35 -21.51
N ILE A 211 -3.43 -1.23 -20.28
CA ILE A 211 -2.62 -1.19 -19.05
C ILE A 211 -1.82 -2.49 -18.88
N VAL A 212 -2.45 -3.65 -19.11
CA VAL A 212 -1.77 -4.95 -19.01
C VAL A 212 -0.69 -5.11 -20.07
N ALA A 213 -0.87 -4.52 -21.28
CA ALA A 213 0.10 -4.58 -22.36
C ALA A 213 1.37 -3.75 -22.10
N ASP A 214 1.25 -2.61 -21.38
CA ASP A 214 2.38 -1.72 -21.07
C ASP A 214 2.22 -1.08 -19.68
N ARG A 215 2.44 -1.89 -18.66
CA ARG A 215 2.24 -1.47 -17.25
C ARG A 215 3.22 -0.38 -16.81
N LEU A 216 4.44 -0.37 -17.34
CA LEU A 216 5.43 0.66 -17.05
C LEU A 216 4.95 2.04 -17.51
N LYS A 217 4.50 2.13 -18.76
CA LYS A 217 3.93 3.36 -19.34
C LYS A 217 2.76 3.87 -18.49
N TYR A 218 1.83 2.99 -18.15
CA TYR A 218 0.62 3.40 -17.43
C TYR A 218 0.84 3.70 -15.95
N ALA A 219 1.85 3.10 -15.30
CA ALA A 219 2.26 3.50 -13.96
C ALA A 219 2.80 4.95 -13.96
N ARG A 220 3.68 5.28 -14.90
CA ARG A 220 4.23 6.64 -15.09
C ARG A 220 3.13 7.65 -15.40
N MET A 221 2.30 7.36 -16.39
CA MET A 221 1.19 8.22 -16.79
C MET A 221 0.23 8.51 -15.64
N ALA A 222 -0.08 7.49 -14.83
CA ALA A 222 -0.94 7.66 -13.67
C ALA A 222 -0.31 8.58 -12.61
N ALA A 223 0.98 8.40 -12.30
CA ALA A 223 1.67 9.24 -11.34
C ALA A 223 1.73 10.71 -11.80
N GLU A 224 2.01 10.96 -13.08
CA GLU A 224 2.01 12.29 -13.68
C GLU A 224 0.61 12.94 -13.65
N GLN A 225 -0.44 12.20 -14.09
CA GLN A 225 -1.81 12.75 -14.19
C GLN A 225 -2.48 12.97 -12.84
N LEU A 226 -2.21 12.09 -11.87
CA LEU A 226 -2.80 12.17 -10.54
C LEU A 226 -1.94 13.00 -9.56
N GLU A 227 -0.72 13.39 -9.96
CA GLU A 227 0.24 14.12 -9.14
C GLU A 227 0.55 13.43 -7.79
N LYS A 228 0.56 12.09 -7.80
CA LYS A 228 0.77 11.24 -6.61
C LYS A 228 1.75 10.10 -6.93
N VAL A 229 2.36 9.55 -5.88
CA VAL A 229 3.11 8.29 -6.01
C VAL A 229 2.12 7.16 -6.29
N VAL A 230 2.36 6.41 -7.36
CA VAL A 230 1.51 5.28 -7.80
C VAL A 230 2.29 3.98 -7.73
N LEU A 231 1.84 3.06 -6.89
CA LEU A 231 2.30 1.68 -6.83
C LEU A 231 1.35 0.80 -7.65
N LEU A 232 1.69 0.53 -8.90
CA LEU A 232 0.90 -0.36 -9.77
C LEU A 232 1.21 -1.83 -9.45
N LYS A 233 0.28 -2.46 -8.73
CA LYS A 233 0.38 -3.87 -8.29
C LYS A 233 0.46 -4.83 -9.49
N GLY A 234 1.27 -5.88 -9.36
CA GLY A 234 1.38 -6.99 -10.31
C GLY A 234 2.80 -7.58 -10.35
N ALA A 235 3.08 -8.43 -11.34
CA ALA A 235 4.40 -9.02 -11.54
C ALA A 235 5.02 -8.52 -12.87
N PRO A 236 6.05 -7.63 -12.78
CA PRO A 236 6.58 -6.96 -11.59
C PRO A 236 5.66 -5.85 -11.08
N THR A 237 5.80 -5.43 -9.81
CA THR A 237 5.20 -4.21 -9.29
C THR A 237 6.06 -3.01 -9.70
N PHE A 238 5.41 -1.91 -10.12
CA PHE A 238 6.07 -0.65 -10.43
C PHE A 238 5.63 0.44 -9.45
N VAL A 239 6.58 1.22 -8.95
CA VAL A 239 6.31 2.44 -8.18
C VAL A 239 6.75 3.63 -9.02
N ALA A 240 5.84 4.53 -9.34
CA ALA A 240 6.10 5.71 -10.17
C ALA A 240 5.87 7.00 -9.37
N GLU A 241 6.75 7.98 -9.59
CA GLU A 241 6.63 9.33 -9.07
C GLU A 241 6.09 10.31 -10.13
N PRO A 242 5.48 11.44 -9.71
CA PRO A 242 5.01 12.48 -10.63
C PRO A 242 6.13 13.07 -11.53
N ASN A 243 7.39 13.02 -11.09
CA ASN A 243 8.55 13.50 -11.85
C ASN A 243 8.99 12.55 -13.00
N GLY A 244 8.30 11.42 -13.18
CA GLY A 244 8.56 10.43 -14.24
C GLY A 244 9.53 9.31 -13.85
N GLN A 245 10.15 9.36 -12.66
CA GLN A 245 10.98 8.26 -12.17
C GLN A 245 10.12 7.04 -11.82
N VAL A 246 10.60 5.85 -12.16
CA VAL A 246 9.92 4.59 -11.87
C VAL A 246 10.87 3.62 -11.21
N TYR A 247 10.35 2.89 -10.23
CA TYR A 247 11.07 1.87 -9.47
C TYR A 247 10.40 0.51 -9.67
N LEU A 248 11.19 -0.50 -9.98
CA LEU A 248 10.74 -1.88 -10.19
C LEU A 248 11.00 -2.70 -8.94
N ASN A 249 9.98 -3.35 -8.42
CA ASN A 249 10.11 -4.31 -7.32
C ASN A 249 10.42 -5.72 -7.84
N PRO A 250 11.55 -6.32 -7.43
CA PRO A 250 11.94 -7.67 -7.87
C PRO A 250 11.40 -8.80 -6.99
N THR A 251 10.82 -8.51 -5.82
CA THR A 251 10.36 -9.51 -4.85
C THR A 251 8.92 -9.93 -5.07
N GLY A 252 8.55 -11.06 -4.52
CA GLY A 252 7.21 -11.63 -4.57
C GLY A 252 7.03 -12.74 -5.59
N ASN A 253 5.98 -13.51 -5.41
CA ASN A 253 5.72 -14.70 -6.22
C ASN A 253 4.22 -14.89 -6.50
N ILE A 254 3.89 -15.88 -7.33
CA ILE A 254 2.51 -16.16 -7.76
C ILE A 254 1.59 -16.57 -6.60
N GLY A 255 2.12 -17.11 -5.51
CA GLY A 255 1.33 -17.48 -4.33
C GLY A 255 0.64 -16.30 -3.66
N MET A 256 1.16 -15.08 -3.89
CA MET A 256 0.58 -13.83 -3.40
C MET A 256 -0.67 -13.37 -4.18
N ALA A 257 -1.00 -13.99 -5.31
CA ALA A 257 -2.16 -13.63 -6.13
C ALA A 257 -3.47 -14.16 -5.49
N LYS A 258 -3.78 -13.67 -4.29
CA LYS A 258 -4.95 -14.03 -3.48
C LYS A 258 -5.64 -12.79 -2.91
N GLY A 259 -6.95 -12.88 -2.68
CA GLY A 259 -7.71 -11.82 -2.01
C GLY A 259 -7.15 -11.58 -0.60
N GLY A 260 -6.92 -10.31 -0.26
CA GLY A 260 -6.36 -9.91 1.03
C GLY A 260 -4.88 -9.53 0.99
N SER A 261 -4.11 -9.96 -0.02
CA SER A 261 -2.70 -9.61 -0.16
C SER A 261 -2.48 -8.08 -0.27
N GLY A 262 -3.36 -7.38 -0.99
CA GLY A 262 -3.33 -5.92 -1.07
C GLY A 262 -3.61 -5.24 0.27
N ASP A 263 -4.51 -5.80 1.07
CA ASP A 263 -4.85 -5.23 2.39
C ASP A 263 -3.64 -5.30 3.34
N VAL A 264 -2.85 -6.38 3.26
CA VAL A 264 -1.56 -6.52 3.99
C VAL A 264 -0.59 -5.42 3.56
N LEU A 265 -0.45 -5.19 2.25
CA LEU A 265 0.42 -4.15 1.71
C LEU A 265 -0.02 -2.75 2.19
N THR A 266 -1.33 -2.48 2.24
CA THR A 266 -1.88 -1.21 2.69
C THR A 266 -1.52 -0.92 4.16
N GLY A 267 -1.64 -1.91 5.05
CA GLY A 267 -1.25 -1.77 6.45
C GLY A 267 0.25 -1.53 6.62
N LEU A 268 1.07 -2.23 5.83
CA LEU A 268 2.53 -2.07 5.83
C LEU A 268 2.95 -0.67 5.35
N ILE A 269 2.44 -0.20 4.18
CA ILE A 269 2.75 1.14 3.66
C ILE A 269 2.27 2.22 4.63
N GLY A 270 1.06 2.09 5.20
CA GLY A 270 0.54 3.02 6.20
C GLY A 270 1.45 3.13 7.42
N THR A 271 2.00 2.00 7.87
CA THR A 271 2.98 1.97 8.97
C THR A 271 4.27 2.72 8.62
N LEU A 272 4.82 2.50 7.42
CA LEU A 272 6.04 3.16 6.97
C LEU A 272 5.84 4.67 6.83
N LEU A 273 4.69 5.11 6.33
CA LEU A 273 4.30 6.53 6.29
C LEU A 273 4.21 7.11 7.71
N ALA A 274 3.56 6.41 8.65
CA ALA A 274 3.43 6.86 10.04
C ALA A 274 4.77 6.92 10.78
N LYS A 275 5.77 6.17 10.33
CA LYS A 275 7.16 6.22 10.81
C LYS A 275 7.99 7.31 10.13
N GLY A 276 7.40 8.13 9.26
CA GLY A 276 8.02 9.31 8.67
C GLY A 276 8.72 9.08 7.32
N LEU A 277 8.55 7.93 6.67
CA LEU A 277 9.05 7.73 5.31
C LEU A 277 8.27 8.63 4.33
N SER A 278 8.98 9.11 3.31
CA SER A 278 8.34 9.78 2.18
C SER A 278 7.40 8.81 1.44
N PRO A 279 6.41 9.31 0.67
CA PRO A 279 5.53 8.45 -0.12
C PRO A 279 6.28 7.46 -1.02
N LEU A 280 7.36 7.91 -1.67
CA LEU A 280 8.20 7.05 -2.50
C LEU A 280 8.86 5.94 -1.68
N GLN A 281 9.54 6.31 -0.60
CA GLN A 281 10.23 5.32 0.25
C GLN A 281 9.24 4.32 0.85
N ALA A 282 8.10 4.79 1.36
CA ALA A 282 7.05 3.92 1.92
C ALA A 282 6.48 2.95 0.88
N ALA A 283 6.25 3.41 -0.35
CA ALA A 283 5.77 2.57 -1.44
C ALA A 283 6.81 1.54 -1.89
N CYS A 284 8.08 1.95 -2.07
CA CYS A 284 9.16 1.06 -2.49
C CYS A 284 9.49 0.02 -1.41
N CYS A 285 9.74 0.46 -0.17
CA CYS A 285 10.00 -0.46 0.94
C CYS A 285 8.79 -1.36 1.21
N GLY A 286 7.57 -0.81 1.19
CA GLY A 286 6.35 -1.59 1.35
C GLY A 286 6.21 -2.68 0.30
N ALA A 287 6.44 -2.38 -0.98
CA ALA A 287 6.42 -3.37 -2.06
C ALA A 287 7.48 -4.45 -1.88
N TYR A 288 8.70 -4.05 -1.51
CA TYR A 288 9.82 -4.97 -1.35
C TYR A 288 9.63 -5.92 -0.16
N LEU A 289 9.34 -5.38 1.03
CA LEU A 289 9.12 -6.16 2.26
C LEU A 289 7.90 -7.09 2.14
N HIS A 290 6.81 -6.61 1.53
CA HIS A 290 5.63 -7.41 1.26
C HIS A 290 5.93 -8.57 0.31
N GLY A 291 6.68 -8.31 -0.77
CA GLY A 291 7.12 -9.34 -1.69
C GLY A 291 8.05 -10.36 -1.04
N MET A 292 9.00 -9.90 -0.22
CA MET A 292 9.92 -10.76 0.53
C MET A 292 9.17 -11.63 1.55
N ALA A 293 8.16 -11.09 2.26
CA ALA A 293 7.30 -11.89 3.14
C ALA A 293 6.57 -12.99 2.35
N GLY A 294 6.10 -12.68 1.14
CA GLY A 294 5.52 -13.67 0.23
C GLY A 294 6.52 -14.73 -0.22
N ASP A 295 7.77 -14.35 -0.46
CA ASP A 295 8.82 -15.29 -0.86
C ASP A 295 9.20 -16.23 0.29
N PHE A 296 9.30 -15.74 1.51
CA PHE A 296 9.50 -16.57 2.71
C PHE A 296 8.34 -17.55 2.91
N CYS A 297 7.09 -17.08 2.81
CA CYS A 297 5.93 -17.98 2.88
C CYS A 297 5.95 -19.06 1.79
N ARG A 298 6.35 -18.72 0.55
CA ARG A 298 6.50 -19.71 -0.52
C ARG A 298 7.52 -20.80 -0.17
N ASP A 299 8.64 -20.39 0.42
CA ASP A 299 9.74 -21.30 0.72
C ASP A 299 9.41 -22.20 1.92
N GLU A 300 8.60 -21.75 2.87
CA GLU A 300 8.17 -22.53 4.03
C GLU A 300 6.90 -23.36 3.80
N ILE A 301 5.88 -22.78 3.17
CA ILE A 301 4.52 -23.35 3.09
C ILE A 301 4.22 -23.83 1.66
N GLY A 302 4.87 -23.20 0.65
CA GLY A 302 4.59 -23.41 -0.76
C GLY A 302 3.55 -22.43 -1.31
N SER A 303 3.70 -22.06 -2.57
CA SER A 303 2.88 -21.03 -3.24
C SER A 303 1.38 -21.36 -3.33
N MET A 304 1.00 -22.64 -3.33
CA MET A 304 -0.41 -23.05 -3.40
C MET A 304 -1.15 -22.86 -2.08
N GLY A 305 -0.51 -23.17 -0.95
CA GLY A 305 -1.12 -23.18 0.38
C GLY A 305 -1.09 -21.84 1.10
N MET A 306 -0.08 -21.01 0.84
CA MET A 306 0.10 -19.73 1.54
C MET A 306 -1.12 -18.81 1.40
N ILE A 307 -1.45 -18.07 2.44
CA ILE A 307 -2.53 -17.08 2.49
C ILE A 307 -2.02 -15.73 3.02
N PRO A 308 -2.76 -14.63 2.86
CA PRO A 308 -2.28 -13.30 3.31
C PRO A 308 -1.95 -13.22 4.80
N THR A 309 -2.61 -13.99 5.66
CA THR A 309 -2.30 -14.06 7.10
C THR A 309 -0.92 -14.67 7.37
N ASP A 310 -0.47 -15.62 6.58
CA ASP A 310 0.89 -16.17 6.69
C ASP A 310 1.93 -15.08 6.41
N MET A 311 1.65 -14.22 5.41
CA MET A 311 2.52 -13.08 5.10
C MET A 311 2.57 -12.07 6.25
N ILE A 312 1.44 -11.82 6.94
CA ILE A 312 1.40 -10.97 8.13
C ILE A 312 2.30 -11.55 9.22
N ASP A 313 2.24 -12.85 9.45
CA ASP A 313 3.04 -13.53 10.47
C ASP A 313 4.54 -13.55 10.12
N MET A 314 4.88 -13.47 8.82
CA MET A 314 6.25 -13.42 8.32
C MET A 314 6.87 -12.00 8.35
N LEU A 315 6.07 -10.92 8.45
CA LEU A 315 6.59 -9.55 8.45
C LEU A 315 7.66 -9.29 9.52
N PRO A 316 7.55 -9.78 10.78
CA PRO A 316 8.60 -9.57 11.78
C PRO A 316 9.95 -10.15 11.37
N GLU A 317 9.96 -11.33 10.73
CA GLU A 317 11.20 -11.97 10.28
C GLU A 317 11.84 -11.22 9.11
N VAL A 318 11.03 -10.71 8.19
CA VAL A 318 11.51 -9.84 7.11
C VAL A 318 12.12 -8.55 7.65
N LEU A 319 11.51 -7.94 8.68
CA LEU A 319 12.04 -6.73 9.31
C LEU A 319 13.32 -6.99 10.09
N LEU A 320 13.42 -8.16 10.76
CA LEU A 320 14.62 -8.61 11.45
C LEU A 320 15.82 -8.70 10.49
N TYR A 321 15.60 -9.19 9.28
CA TYR A 321 16.65 -9.28 8.25
C TYR A 321 17.35 -7.94 7.95
N PHE A 322 16.64 -6.81 8.11
CA PHE A 322 17.18 -5.47 7.84
C PHE A 322 17.67 -4.72 9.10
N ARG A 323 17.36 -5.17 10.32
CA ARG A 323 17.56 -4.36 11.53
C ARG A 323 18.31 -5.08 12.68
N GLU A 324 18.76 -6.29 12.46
CA GLU A 324 19.66 -7.06 13.35
C GLU A 324 20.80 -7.74 12.57
#